data_9d72e61404bfb0c9abf36b5348922c9f
#
_entry.id   9d72e61404bfb0c9abf36b5348922c9f
#
_cell.length_a   1.000
_cell.length_b   1.000
_cell.length_c   1.000
_cell.angle_alpha   90.00
_cell.angle_beta   90.00
_cell.angle_gamma   90.00
#
_symmetry.space_group_name_H-M   'P 1'
#
loop_
_entity.id
_entity.type
_entity.pdbx_description
1 polymer ?
#
loop_
_entity_poly.entity_id
_entity_poly.type
_entity_poly.pdbx_seq_one_letter_code
_entity_poly.pdbx_strand_id
1 'polypeptide(L)'
;IPSWYWEGDAVDVETAFSNSGRGRVPYFDILTRSLILSGSKPSYRQVLFGSYKNKYPDHYEMGFMLTRHIKSQYNVNSINEILTKTLKWPFLLNPLAPFSRSVYKTLNSNISDIYSDALYDKRALWEKLVIEIEEDSVTNISPNQENWTDYKFPSPSINGSLIALKSGVATLPTIVRVKDGIEEKIHELSSSIEIFGFHSNGRQVVWSYYSPDKRWSKESWANIQILDLSTNQIKDISTKKMYYHPSLSKNGNYIVASSFSKERNSLLTIIDARTGKVNDRVLPPDNGIIMEPSWSDDAKDIVFILQNDQGRSMYIYNRLKRTFLKIKDSSWEDIFRPVFYNNYVLFESPYKGIDNILAINLEDSQEYLLTNRKLGAYYPALKDSTTLLFSNYTSNGEQIVSKKINTDKWKPISKVRFDPVRFYQPPYHELNLNDNYEEQPDKKYNVENYSHFSNFFNIHSRYIFNDMFDPSFGIQSDNILGTASLSADISYNQKEDVFKKRIGLSYLKYYPIVNFDL
;
A
#
# COMPACT_ATOMS: atom_id res chain seq x y z
N ILE A 1 -6.19 -22.13 9.76
CA ILE A 1 -7.01 -20.96 9.37
C ILE A 1 -6.25 -20.23 8.28
N PRO A 2 -6.84 -19.93 7.12
CA PRO A 2 -6.16 -19.22 6.04
C PRO A 2 -5.88 -17.76 6.41
N SER A 3 -4.78 -17.19 5.86
CA SER A 3 -4.35 -15.82 6.15
C SER A 3 -5.42 -14.77 5.84
N TRP A 4 -6.18 -14.96 4.75
CA TRP A 4 -7.24 -14.04 4.36
C TRP A 4 -8.30 -13.80 5.45
N TYR A 5 -8.49 -14.77 6.33
CA TYR A 5 -9.46 -14.67 7.41
C TYR A 5 -9.09 -13.59 8.43
N TRP A 6 -7.82 -13.57 8.84
CA TRP A 6 -7.32 -12.59 9.80
C TRP A 6 -7.15 -11.22 9.17
N GLU A 7 -6.52 -11.20 8.03
CA GLU A 7 -6.19 -9.95 7.33
C GLU A 7 -7.45 -9.29 6.75
N GLY A 8 -8.39 -10.08 6.26
CA GLY A 8 -9.66 -9.56 5.77
C GLY A 8 -10.53 -8.96 6.87
N ASP A 9 -10.58 -9.58 8.04
CA ASP A 9 -11.30 -9.03 9.19
C ASP A 9 -10.63 -7.76 9.70
N ALA A 10 -9.30 -7.70 9.72
CA ALA A 10 -8.57 -6.48 10.07
C ALA A 10 -8.87 -5.32 9.11
N VAL A 11 -8.91 -5.57 7.78
CA VAL A 11 -9.28 -4.54 6.79
C VAL A 11 -10.74 -4.13 6.94
N ASP A 12 -11.64 -5.05 7.27
CA ASP A 12 -13.04 -4.74 7.53
C ASP A 12 -13.21 -3.83 8.75
N VAL A 13 -12.52 -4.13 9.85
CA VAL A 13 -12.52 -3.33 11.08
C VAL A 13 -11.95 -1.93 10.82
N GLU A 14 -10.76 -1.81 10.19
CA GLU A 14 -10.20 -0.50 9.89
C GLU A 14 -11.10 0.34 8.97
N THR A 15 -11.79 -0.32 8.02
CA THR A 15 -12.72 0.35 7.10
C THR A 15 -14.00 0.79 7.80
N ALA A 16 -14.49 -0.01 8.75
CA ALA A 16 -15.70 0.29 9.51
C ALA A 16 -15.50 1.45 10.51
N PHE A 17 -14.35 1.47 11.19
CA PHE A 17 -14.07 2.40 12.28
C PHE A 17 -13.24 3.62 11.88
N SER A 18 -12.89 3.79 10.62
CA SER A 18 -12.18 4.98 10.14
C SER A 18 -12.80 5.56 8.86
N ASN A 19 -12.49 6.83 8.61
CA ASN A 19 -12.89 7.50 7.37
C ASN A 19 -11.98 7.19 6.18
N SER A 20 -10.86 6.49 6.39
CA SER A 20 -9.80 6.24 5.40
C SER A 20 -9.28 4.80 5.38
N GLY A 21 -10.06 3.83 5.89
CA GLY A 21 -9.69 2.41 5.81
C GLY A 21 -9.50 1.90 4.40
N ARG A 22 -8.62 0.90 4.20
CA ARG A 22 -8.24 0.38 2.87
C ARG A 22 -9.43 -0.01 2.01
N GLY A 23 -10.50 -0.54 2.58
CA GLY A 23 -11.72 -0.87 1.84
C GLY A 23 -12.45 0.32 1.21
N ARG A 24 -12.06 1.58 1.52
CA ARG A 24 -12.59 2.80 0.91
C ARG A 24 -11.71 3.30 -0.24
N VAL A 25 -10.52 2.75 -0.40
CA VAL A 25 -9.54 3.17 -1.41
C VAL A 25 -9.81 2.43 -2.73
N PRO A 26 -10.12 3.12 -3.83
CA PRO A 26 -10.44 2.47 -5.11
C PRO A 26 -9.34 1.57 -5.67
N TYR A 27 -8.08 1.90 -5.38
CA TYR A 27 -6.92 1.10 -5.78
C TYR A 27 -6.84 -0.24 -5.05
N PHE A 28 -7.46 -0.37 -3.88
CA PHE A 28 -7.35 -1.57 -3.05
C PHE A 28 -7.96 -2.82 -3.71
N ASP A 29 -9.11 -2.68 -4.37
CA ASP A 29 -9.78 -3.81 -5.05
C ASP A 29 -9.62 -3.80 -6.59
N ILE A 30 -8.73 -2.96 -7.10
CA ILE A 30 -8.60 -2.71 -8.55
C ILE A 30 -8.21 -3.96 -9.33
N LEU A 31 -7.35 -4.82 -8.76
CA LEU A 31 -6.94 -6.05 -9.42
C LEU A 31 -8.13 -7.02 -9.57
N THR A 32 -8.89 -7.25 -8.51
CA THR A 32 -10.12 -8.06 -8.56
C THR A 32 -11.12 -7.48 -9.56
N ARG A 33 -11.34 -6.17 -9.49
CA ARG A 33 -12.24 -5.44 -10.39
C ARG A 33 -11.83 -5.59 -11.85
N SER A 34 -10.56 -5.40 -12.16
CA SER A 34 -10.04 -5.49 -13.53
C SER A 34 -10.16 -6.90 -14.10
N LEU A 35 -9.87 -7.93 -13.31
CA LEU A 35 -10.02 -9.32 -13.71
C LEU A 35 -11.48 -9.67 -14.01
N ILE A 36 -12.40 -9.29 -13.14
CA ILE A 36 -13.82 -9.61 -13.29
C ILE A 36 -14.44 -8.86 -14.48
N LEU A 37 -14.17 -7.57 -14.62
CA LEU A 37 -14.69 -6.77 -15.73
C LEU A 37 -14.10 -7.19 -17.09
N SER A 38 -12.91 -7.82 -17.11
CA SER A 38 -12.35 -8.43 -18.33
C SER A 38 -12.89 -9.83 -18.63
N GLY A 39 -13.79 -10.37 -17.80
CA GLY A 39 -14.40 -11.69 -17.98
C GLY A 39 -13.63 -12.83 -17.31
N SER A 40 -12.52 -12.55 -16.62
CA SER A 40 -11.79 -13.57 -15.85
C SER A 40 -12.59 -14.00 -14.62
N LYS A 41 -12.52 -15.30 -14.29
CA LYS A 41 -13.22 -15.89 -13.14
C LYS A 41 -12.24 -16.77 -12.36
N PRO A 42 -11.29 -16.18 -11.64
CA PRO A 42 -10.35 -16.98 -10.85
C PRO A 42 -11.13 -17.75 -9.76
N SER A 43 -10.82 -19.03 -9.57
CA SER A 43 -11.41 -19.84 -8.52
C SER A 43 -10.84 -19.47 -7.15
N TYR A 44 -11.59 -19.77 -6.08
CA TYR A 44 -11.12 -19.59 -4.70
C TYR A 44 -9.70 -20.15 -4.46
N ARG A 45 -9.43 -21.36 -5.00
CA ARG A 45 -8.13 -22.02 -4.84
C ARG A 45 -7.00 -21.28 -5.57
N GLN A 46 -7.27 -20.76 -6.77
CA GLN A 46 -6.27 -19.98 -7.52
C GLN A 46 -5.88 -18.70 -6.77
N VAL A 47 -6.85 -18.01 -6.18
CA VAL A 47 -6.58 -16.81 -5.40
C VAL A 47 -5.89 -17.15 -4.07
N LEU A 48 -6.36 -18.21 -3.38
CA LEU A 48 -5.79 -18.63 -2.09
C LEU A 48 -4.31 -19.02 -2.19
N PHE A 49 -3.92 -19.75 -3.25
CA PHE A 49 -2.56 -20.27 -3.40
C PHE A 49 -1.68 -19.41 -4.30
N GLY A 50 -2.26 -18.43 -4.99
CA GLY A 50 -1.55 -17.60 -5.95
C GLY A 50 -1.15 -18.35 -7.22
N SER A 51 -0.33 -17.71 -8.05
CA SER A 51 0.20 -18.27 -9.29
C SER A 51 1.53 -17.61 -9.63
N TYR A 52 2.46 -18.39 -10.21
CA TYR A 52 3.69 -17.86 -10.80
C TYR A 52 3.49 -17.26 -12.20
N LYS A 53 2.35 -17.56 -12.83
CA LYS A 53 2.04 -17.11 -14.20
C LYS A 53 1.08 -15.93 -14.23
N ASN A 54 0.08 -15.92 -13.33
CA ASN A 54 -0.99 -14.95 -13.32
C ASN A 54 -0.95 -14.13 -12.03
N LYS A 55 -1.28 -12.86 -12.12
CA LYS A 55 -1.50 -12.02 -10.94
C LYS A 55 -2.92 -12.23 -10.42
N TYR A 56 -3.04 -12.55 -9.15
CA TYR A 56 -4.32 -12.66 -8.44
C TYR A 56 -4.32 -11.73 -7.24
N PRO A 57 -5.53 -11.34 -6.76
CA PRO A 57 -5.69 -10.60 -5.52
C PRO A 57 -4.98 -11.28 -4.34
N ASP A 58 -4.46 -10.51 -3.44
CA ASP A 58 -3.82 -11.04 -2.25
C ASP A 58 -4.82 -11.42 -1.15
N HIS A 59 -4.31 -11.89 -0.04
CA HIS A 59 -5.12 -12.32 1.09
C HIS A 59 -5.82 -11.16 1.82
N TYR A 60 -5.37 -9.91 1.69
CA TYR A 60 -6.04 -8.73 2.21
C TYR A 60 -7.29 -8.40 1.40
N GLU A 61 -7.12 -8.28 0.09
CA GLU A 61 -8.19 -7.93 -0.85
C GLU A 61 -9.28 -9.01 -0.89
N MET A 62 -8.87 -10.28 -1.09
CA MET A 62 -9.79 -11.42 -1.05
C MET A 62 -10.48 -11.56 0.31
N GLY A 63 -9.72 -11.40 1.38
CA GLY A 63 -10.22 -11.55 2.75
C GLY A 63 -11.25 -10.50 3.10
N PHE A 64 -10.99 -9.24 2.76
CA PHE A 64 -11.95 -8.15 2.96
C PHE A 64 -13.26 -8.42 2.21
N MET A 65 -13.19 -8.80 0.93
CA MET A 65 -14.35 -9.13 0.13
C MET A 65 -15.19 -10.27 0.79
N LEU A 66 -14.54 -11.36 1.19
CA LEU A 66 -15.19 -12.49 1.83
C LEU A 66 -15.78 -12.14 3.20
N THR A 67 -15.02 -11.45 4.04
CA THR A 67 -15.48 -11.05 5.38
C THR A 67 -16.71 -10.16 5.28
N ARG A 68 -16.69 -9.17 4.39
CA ARG A 68 -17.84 -8.28 4.14
C ARG A 68 -19.06 -9.04 3.63
N HIS A 69 -18.87 -9.93 2.64
CA HIS A 69 -19.95 -10.73 2.10
C HIS A 69 -20.57 -11.63 3.18
N ILE A 70 -19.75 -12.33 3.97
CA ILE A 70 -20.24 -13.18 5.06
C ILE A 70 -21.02 -12.36 6.09
N LYS A 71 -20.48 -11.23 6.55
CA LYS A 71 -21.13 -10.36 7.55
C LYS A 71 -22.45 -9.77 7.02
N SER A 72 -22.53 -9.44 5.73
CA SER A 72 -23.72 -8.82 5.13
C SER A 72 -24.80 -9.83 4.76
N GLN A 73 -24.44 -11.01 4.26
CA GLN A 73 -25.41 -11.99 3.76
C GLN A 73 -25.89 -13.00 4.82
N TYR A 74 -25.07 -13.23 5.85
CA TYR A 74 -25.41 -14.20 6.90
C TYR A 74 -25.64 -13.50 8.24
N ASN A 75 -24.56 -13.21 8.97
CA ASN A 75 -24.64 -12.50 10.25
C ASN A 75 -23.29 -11.89 10.59
N VAL A 76 -23.29 -10.72 11.25
CA VAL A 76 -22.08 -10.03 11.69
C VAL A 76 -21.19 -10.92 12.59
N ASN A 77 -21.80 -11.77 13.43
CA ASN A 77 -21.08 -12.66 14.34
C ASN A 77 -20.57 -13.94 13.67
N SER A 78 -20.93 -14.21 12.40
CA SER A 78 -20.57 -15.46 11.71
C SER A 78 -19.05 -15.70 11.67
N ILE A 79 -18.26 -14.64 11.52
CA ILE A 79 -16.79 -14.73 11.54
C ILE A 79 -16.32 -15.29 12.90
N ASN A 80 -16.78 -14.73 14.02
CA ASN A 80 -16.41 -15.21 15.36
C ASN A 80 -16.90 -16.64 15.63
N GLU A 81 -18.08 -17.01 15.11
CA GLU A 81 -18.58 -18.38 15.25
C GLU A 81 -17.73 -19.39 14.49
N ILE A 82 -17.33 -19.07 13.26
CA ILE A 82 -16.43 -19.91 12.46
C ILE A 82 -15.11 -20.11 13.21
N LEU A 83 -14.53 -19.04 13.75
CA LEU A 83 -13.30 -19.09 14.54
C LEU A 83 -13.47 -20.01 15.75
N THR A 84 -14.50 -19.76 16.55
CA THR A 84 -14.78 -20.54 17.76
C THR A 84 -14.97 -22.02 17.46
N LYS A 85 -15.72 -22.36 16.41
CA LYS A 85 -15.93 -23.75 15.98
C LYS A 85 -14.64 -24.37 15.45
N THR A 86 -13.80 -23.61 14.76
CA THR A 86 -12.51 -24.07 14.24
C THR A 86 -11.54 -24.39 15.39
N LEU A 87 -11.44 -23.53 16.39
CA LEU A 87 -10.55 -23.70 17.54
C LEU A 87 -11.02 -24.83 18.49
N LYS A 88 -12.34 -25.04 18.62
CA LYS A 88 -12.94 -26.13 19.39
C LYS A 88 -12.98 -27.46 18.66
N TRP A 89 -12.49 -27.50 17.40
CA TRP A 89 -12.50 -28.71 16.59
C TRP A 89 -11.66 -29.81 17.24
N PRO A 90 -12.16 -31.07 17.31
CA PRO A 90 -11.41 -32.17 17.90
C PRO A 90 -10.29 -32.62 16.93
N PHE A 91 -9.22 -31.82 16.85
CA PHE A 91 -8.14 -31.97 15.89
C PHE A 91 -7.46 -33.35 15.95
N LEU A 92 -7.29 -33.90 17.14
CA LEU A 92 -6.68 -35.23 17.35
C LEU A 92 -7.52 -36.37 16.75
N LEU A 93 -8.84 -36.20 16.70
CA LEU A 93 -9.75 -37.21 16.17
C LEU A 93 -10.04 -37.00 14.67
N ASN A 94 -9.94 -35.77 14.18
CA ASN A 94 -10.25 -35.44 12.80
C ASN A 94 -9.43 -34.21 12.32
N PRO A 95 -8.15 -34.39 11.96
CA PRO A 95 -7.26 -33.29 11.62
C PRO A 95 -7.56 -32.63 10.26
N LEU A 96 -8.44 -33.22 9.44
CA LEU A 96 -8.66 -32.75 8.07
C LEU A 96 -9.61 -31.56 8.02
N ALA A 97 -9.13 -30.46 7.42
CA ALA A 97 -9.91 -29.29 7.02
C ALA A 97 -10.84 -28.69 8.11
N PRO A 98 -10.36 -28.43 9.34
CA PRO A 98 -11.23 -27.95 10.43
C PRO A 98 -11.90 -26.62 10.09
N PHE A 99 -11.20 -25.70 9.43
CA PHE A 99 -11.75 -24.41 9.02
C PHE A 99 -12.90 -24.56 8.00
N SER A 100 -12.68 -25.27 6.90
CA SER A 100 -13.72 -25.46 5.86
C SER A 100 -14.97 -26.13 6.41
N ARG A 101 -14.82 -27.08 7.34
CA ARG A 101 -15.96 -27.72 8.01
C ARG A 101 -16.68 -26.79 8.97
N SER A 102 -15.96 -25.91 9.66
CA SER A 102 -16.55 -24.88 10.53
C SER A 102 -17.32 -23.85 9.73
N VAL A 103 -16.81 -23.44 8.56
CA VAL A 103 -17.53 -22.59 7.60
C VAL A 103 -18.84 -23.26 7.21
N TYR A 104 -18.80 -24.52 6.73
CA TYR A 104 -19.99 -25.23 6.31
C TYR A 104 -21.02 -25.40 7.47
N LYS A 105 -20.55 -25.72 8.68
CA LYS A 105 -21.42 -25.84 9.85
C LYS A 105 -22.06 -24.54 10.33
N THR A 106 -21.44 -23.40 10.00
CA THR A 106 -21.96 -22.09 10.41
C THR A 106 -22.86 -21.49 9.34
N LEU A 107 -22.47 -21.60 8.08
CA LEU A 107 -23.10 -20.88 6.97
C LEU A 107 -23.95 -21.81 6.06
N ASN A 108 -23.91 -23.12 6.30
CA ASN A 108 -24.53 -24.14 5.45
C ASN A 108 -24.12 -24.05 3.97
N SER A 109 -22.90 -23.53 3.70
CA SER A 109 -22.34 -23.36 2.36
C SER A 109 -20.83 -23.58 2.38
N ASN A 110 -20.26 -24.02 1.26
CA ASN A 110 -18.81 -24.18 1.13
C ASN A 110 -18.14 -22.83 0.87
N ILE A 111 -16.92 -22.66 1.33
CA ILE A 111 -16.17 -21.40 1.13
C ILE A 111 -15.97 -21.05 -0.34
N SER A 112 -15.87 -22.04 -1.24
CA SER A 112 -15.76 -21.79 -2.68
C SER A 112 -17.05 -21.24 -3.28
N ASP A 113 -18.20 -21.66 -2.78
CA ASP A 113 -19.51 -21.17 -3.23
C ASP A 113 -19.72 -19.74 -2.70
N ILE A 114 -19.42 -19.49 -1.42
CA ILE A 114 -19.45 -18.16 -0.81
C ILE A 114 -18.53 -17.18 -1.57
N TYR A 115 -17.35 -17.63 -1.98
CA TYR A 115 -16.44 -16.84 -2.79
C TYR A 115 -17.04 -16.48 -4.16
N SER A 116 -17.70 -17.45 -4.81
CA SER A 116 -18.34 -17.23 -6.10
C SER A 116 -19.52 -16.26 -6.00
N ASP A 117 -20.30 -16.34 -4.94
CA ASP A 117 -21.41 -15.42 -4.65
C ASP A 117 -20.89 -14.01 -4.36
N ALA A 118 -19.83 -13.88 -3.56
CA ALA A 118 -19.17 -12.60 -3.30
C ALA A 118 -18.64 -11.94 -4.57
N LEU A 119 -18.04 -12.70 -5.48
CA LEU A 119 -17.61 -12.20 -6.79
C LEU A 119 -18.78 -11.77 -7.67
N TYR A 120 -19.89 -12.51 -7.64
CA TYR A 120 -21.09 -12.17 -8.40
C TYR A 120 -21.67 -10.83 -7.94
N ASP A 121 -21.82 -10.63 -6.64
CA ASP A 121 -22.33 -9.37 -6.07
C ASP A 121 -21.40 -8.18 -6.42
N LYS A 122 -20.10 -8.38 -6.30
CA LYS A 122 -19.10 -7.37 -6.66
C LYS A 122 -19.15 -7.04 -8.15
N ARG A 123 -19.30 -8.05 -9.00
CA ARG A 123 -19.42 -7.84 -10.44
C ARG A 123 -20.61 -6.96 -10.79
N ALA A 124 -21.77 -7.23 -10.25
CA ALA A 124 -22.97 -6.42 -10.47
C ALA A 124 -22.77 -4.96 -10.05
N LEU A 125 -22.12 -4.74 -8.90
CA LEU A 125 -21.77 -3.41 -8.42
C LEU A 125 -20.80 -2.68 -9.37
N TRP A 126 -19.73 -3.33 -9.81
CA TRP A 126 -18.72 -2.72 -10.66
C TRP A 126 -19.20 -2.50 -12.10
N GLU A 127 -20.00 -3.41 -12.65
CA GLU A 127 -20.64 -3.20 -13.96
C GLU A 127 -21.53 -1.95 -13.96
N LYS A 128 -22.32 -1.78 -12.89
CA LYS A 128 -23.14 -0.57 -12.71
C LYS A 128 -22.28 0.69 -12.59
N LEU A 129 -21.14 0.60 -11.89
CA LEU A 129 -20.23 1.74 -11.72
C LEU A 129 -19.64 2.22 -13.05
N VAL A 130 -19.25 1.29 -13.94
CA VAL A 130 -18.52 1.64 -15.16
C VAL A 130 -19.41 1.84 -16.39
N ILE A 131 -20.71 1.52 -16.32
CA ILE A 131 -21.62 1.57 -17.48
C ILE A 131 -21.80 2.98 -18.03
N GLU A 132 -21.77 3.98 -17.15
CA GLU A 132 -21.94 5.39 -17.52
C GLU A 132 -20.61 6.10 -17.85
N ILE A 133 -19.49 5.37 -17.79
CA ILE A 133 -18.18 5.95 -18.07
C ILE A 133 -17.88 5.87 -19.57
N GLU A 134 -17.90 7.03 -20.23
CA GLU A 134 -17.38 7.21 -21.57
C GLU A 134 -15.87 7.44 -21.48
N GLU A 135 -15.10 6.42 -21.83
CA GLU A 135 -13.65 6.49 -21.72
C GLU A 135 -13.04 7.47 -22.73
N ASP A 136 -12.03 8.17 -22.25
CA ASP A 136 -11.21 9.03 -23.10
C ASP A 136 -10.45 8.24 -24.17
N SER A 137 -10.26 8.84 -25.34
CA SER A 137 -9.34 8.35 -26.35
C SER A 137 -7.89 8.54 -25.87
N VAL A 138 -7.12 7.46 -25.83
CA VAL A 138 -5.72 7.46 -25.44
C VAL A 138 -4.87 6.66 -26.43
N THR A 139 -3.59 6.99 -26.52
CA THR A 139 -2.62 6.24 -27.34
C THR A 139 -1.71 5.45 -26.43
N ASN A 140 -1.68 4.12 -26.59
CA ASN A 140 -0.75 3.27 -25.84
C ASN A 140 0.69 3.50 -26.33
N ILE A 141 1.63 3.61 -25.38
CA ILE A 141 3.06 3.84 -25.63
C ILE A 141 3.90 2.66 -25.17
N SER A 142 3.47 2.01 -24.07
CA SER A 142 4.21 0.85 -23.53
C SER A 142 4.13 -0.35 -24.47
N PRO A 143 5.17 -1.21 -24.48
CA PRO A 143 5.14 -2.45 -25.24
C PRO A 143 4.01 -3.37 -24.76
N ASN A 144 3.45 -4.15 -25.68
CA ASN A 144 2.55 -5.24 -25.31
C ASN A 144 3.30 -6.32 -24.54
N GLN A 145 2.72 -6.80 -23.45
CA GLN A 145 3.31 -7.82 -22.60
C GLN A 145 2.42 -9.08 -22.57
N GLU A 146 3.05 -10.25 -22.61
CA GLU A 146 2.33 -11.53 -22.49
C GLU A 146 1.90 -11.84 -21.06
N ASN A 147 2.66 -11.35 -20.07
CA ASN A 147 2.41 -11.54 -18.66
C ASN A 147 1.96 -10.22 -18.02
N TRP A 148 1.24 -10.33 -16.92
CA TRP A 148 0.85 -9.17 -16.13
C TRP A 148 2.07 -8.31 -15.76
N THR A 149 2.03 -7.04 -16.20
CA THR A 149 3.15 -6.10 -16.09
C THR A 149 2.67 -4.69 -15.84
N ASP A 150 3.26 -4.01 -14.86
CA ASP A 150 3.05 -2.60 -14.59
C ASP A 150 4.18 -1.76 -15.17
N TYR A 151 3.79 -0.65 -15.79
CA TYR A 151 4.67 0.47 -16.11
C TYR A 151 4.18 1.70 -15.35
N LYS A 152 4.96 2.16 -14.38
CA LYS A 152 4.63 3.24 -13.47
C LYS A 152 5.59 4.41 -13.61
N PHE A 153 5.16 5.60 -13.13
CA PHE A 153 5.97 6.82 -13.13
C PHE A 153 6.52 7.19 -14.51
N PRO A 154 5.69 7.27 -15.56
CA PRO A 154 6.17 7.67 -16.88
C PRO A 154 6.75 9.08 -16.83
N SER A 155 7.96 9.26 -17.35
CA SER A 155 8.62 10.56 -17.40
C SER A 155 9.25 10.76 -18.78
N PRO A 156 9.04 11.91 -19.43
CA PRO A 156 9.70 12.20 -20.70
C PRO A 156 11.21 12.26 -20.53
N SER A 157 11.92 11.74 -21.54
CA SER A 157 13.38 11.76 -21.60
C SER A 157 13.86 12.32 -22.93
N ILE A 158 15.16 12.31 -23.14
CA ILE A 158 15.79 12.81 -24.38
C ILE A 158 15.32 12.01 -25.60
N ASN A 159 15.36 12.62 -26.77
CA ASN A 159 15.06 11.99 -28.06
C ASN A 159 13.65 11.35 -28.16
N GLY A 160 12.67 11.91 -27.42
CA GLY A 160 11.29 11.46 -27.45
C GLY A 160 11.04 10.13 -26.74
N SER A 161 12.04 9.56 -26.04
CA SER A 161 11.87 8.37 -25.20
C SER A 161 11.22 8.72 -23.86
N LEU A 162 10.75 7.70 -23.15
CA LEU A 162 10.21 7.79 -21.80
C LEU A 162 11.04 6.94 -20.84
N ILE A 163 11.13 7.35 -19.60
CA ILE A 163 11.64 6.55 -18.49
C ILE A 163 10.45 6.08 -17.68
N ALA A 164 10.47 4.83 -17.25
CA ALA A 164 9.45 4.27 -16.37
C ALA A 164 10.03 3.23 -15.41
N LEU A 165 9.29 2.94 -14.36
CA LEU A 165 9.51 1.79 -13.50
C LEU A 165 8.63 0.64 -14.00
N LYS A 166 9.25 -0.46 -14.42
CA LYS A 166 8.57 -1.70 -14.81
C LYS A 166 8.62 -2.70 -13.67
N SER A 167 7.52 -3.39 -13.41
CA SER A 167 7.45 -4.54 -12.51
C SER A 167 6.38 -5.51 -12.98
N GLY A 168 6.43 -6.77 -12.53
CA GLY A 168 5.41 -7.75 -12.93
C GLY A 168 5.67 -9.13 -12.35
N VAL A 169 4.84 -10.11 -12.75
CA VAL A 169 4.98 -11.50 -12.27
C VAL A 169 6.25 -12.17 -12.79
N ALA A 170 6.76 -11.75 -13.94
CA ALA A 170 7.96 -12.29 -14.58
C ALA A 170 9.15 -11.32 -14.57
N THR A 171 9.03 -10.17 -13.88
CA THR A 171 10.03 -9.10 -13.95
C THR A 171 10.21 -8.46 -12.59
N LEU A 172 11.45 -8.40 -12.10
CA LEU A 172 11.82 -7.61 -10.94
C LEU A 172 11.64 -6.11 -11.23
N PRO A 173 11.45 -5.26 -10.21
CA PRO A 173 11.39 -3.83 -10.40
C PRO A 173 12.61 -3.33 -11.19
N THR A 174 12.36 -2.71 -12.34
CA THR A 174 13.40 -2.36 -13.32
C THR A 174 13.13 -0.98 -13.89
N ILE A 175 14.14 -0.12 -13.90
CA ILE A 175 14.11 1.14 -14.64
C ILE A 175 14.27 0.81 -16.11
N VAL A 176 13.31 1.25 -16.92
CA VAL A 176 13.30 1.00 -18.37
C VAL A 176 13.19 2.32 -19.14
N ARG A 177 13.79 2.31 -20.35
CA ARG A 177 13.55 3.32 -21.37
C ARG A 177 12.59 2.74 -22.40
N VAL A 178 11.52 3.49 -22.71
CA VAL A 178 10.54 3.10 -23.71
C VAL A 178 10.55 4.10 -24.85
N LYS A 179 10.66 3.63 -26.08
CA LYS A 179 10.57 4.44 -27.29
C LYS A 179 9.93 3.63 -28.41
N ASP A 180 8.91 4.18 -29.08
CA ASP A 180 8.23 3.60 -30.22
C ASP A 180 7.79 2.14 -29.99
N GLY A 181 7.27 1.84 -28.79
CA GLY A 181 6.85 0.49 -28.40
C GLY A 181 7.99 -0.49 -28.09
N ILE A 182 9.25 -0.03 -28.12
CA ILE A 182 10.43 -0.83 -27.79
C ILE A 182 10.92 -0.46 -26.40
N GLU A 183 11.32 -1.46 -25.64
CA GLU A 183 11.82 -1.34 -24.27
C GLU A 183 13.32 -1.65 -24.22
N GLU A 184 14.05 -0.80 -23.50
CA GLU A 184 15.45 -1.00 -23.12
C GLU A 184 15.57 -1.05 -21.61
N LYS A 185 16.13 -2.12 -21.04
CA LYS A 185 16.47 -2.23 -19.62
C LYS A 185 17.64 -1.31 -19.29
N ILE A 186 17.46 -0.39 -18.33
CA ILE A 186 18.53 0.47 -17.85
C ILE A 186 19.13 -0.10 -16.57
N HIS A 187 18.31 -0.34 -15.54
CA HIS A 187 18.81 -0.81 -14.25
C HIS A 187 17.74 -1.60 -13.50
N GLU A 188 18.13 -2.72 -12.89
CA GLU A 188 17.28 -3.54 -12.06
C GLU A 188 17.42 -3.15 -10.59
N LEU A 189 16.30 -2.99 -9.92
CA LEU A 189 16.25 -2.56 -8.54
C LEU A 189 16.04 -3.74 -7.60
N SER A 190 16.72 -3.73 -6.45
CA SER A 190 16.75 -4.86 -5.54
C SER A 190 15.56 -4.93 -4.57
N SER A 191 14.69 -3.91 -4.53
CA SER A 191 13.60 -3.85 -3.55
C SER A 191 12.37 -3.11 -4.07
N SER A 192 11.24 -3.24 -3.38
CA SER A 192 10.02 -2.49 -3.69
C SER A 192 10.23 -1.00 -3.41
N ILE A 193 10.18 -0.18 -4.45
CA ILE A 193 10.41 1.26 -4.40
C ILE A 193 9.11 2.04 -4.28
N GLU A 194 8.00 1.45 -4.68
CA GLU A 194 6.72 2.15 -4.79
C GLU A 194 6.27 2.82 -3.50
N ILE A 195 6.58 2.21 -2.37
CA ILE A 195 6.25 2.74 -1.04
C ILE A 195 7.06 3.99 -0.72
N PHE A 196 8.28 4.10 -1.25
CA PHE A 196 9.24 5.15 -0.87
C PHE A 196 9.43 6.22 -1.92
N GLY A 197 8.87 6.06 -3.12
CA GLY A 197 8.86 7.04 -4.20
C GLY A 197 9.95 6.85 -5.25
N PHE A 198 9.61 7.28 -6.47
CA PHE A 198 10.43 7.24 -7.68
C PHE A 198 10.14 8.48 -8.51
N HIS A 199 11.16 9.15 -9.05
CA HIS A 199 10.98 10.28 -9.93
C HIS A 199 12.11 10.38 -10.94
N SER A 200 11.81 10.88 -12.16
CA SER A 200 12.81 11.20 -13.18
C SER A 200 12.58 12.59 -13.76
N ASN A 201 13.66 13.31 -14.02
CA ASN A 201 13.64 14.56 -14.80
C ASN A 201 14.07 14.35 -16.27
N GLY A 202 14.12 13.09 -16.72
CA GLY A 202 14.52 12.71 -18.08
C GLY A 202 16.02 12.59 -18.33
N ARG A 203 16.87 13.05 -17.41
CA ARG A 203 18.32 12.90 -17.42
C ARG A 203 18.84 12.07 -16.26
N GLN A 204 18.16 12.15 -15.15
CA GLN A 204 18.46 11.47 -13.91
C GLN A 204 17.21 10.80 -13.37
N VAL A 205 17.39 9.74 -12.63
CA VAL A 205 16.33 9.05 -11.88
C VAL A 205 16.70 9.04 -10.41
N VAL A 206 15.76 9.37 -9.55
CA VAL A 206 15.92 9.33 -8.09
C VAL A 206 14.88 8.41 -7.50
N TRP A 207 15.28 7.64 -6.49
CA TRP A 207 14.34 6.81 -5.72
C TRP A 207 14.79 6.68 -4.28
N SER A 208 13.84 6.36 -3.40
CA SER A 208 14.14 5.90 -2.05
C SER A 208 14.17 4.38 -2.02
N TYR A 209 15.09 3.81 -1.27
CA TYR A 209 15.20 2.38 -1.08
C TYR A 209 15.29 2.01 0.39
N TYR A 210 14.72 0.86 0.73
CA TYR A 210 14.78 0.29 2.06
C TYR A 210 16.17 -0.30 2.34
N SER A 211 16.76 0.10 3.44
CA SER A 211 18.03 -0.41 3.93
C SER A 211 17.89 -0.86 5.38
N PRO A 212 17.83 -2.19 5.65
CA PRO A 212 17.79 -2.70 7.01
C PRO A 212 19.13 -2.43 7.72
N ASP A 213 19.07 -2.16 9.01
CA ASP A 213 20.29 -2.08 9.81
C ASP A 213 20.92 -3.48 9.94
N LYS A 214 22.24 -3.55 9.78
CA LYS A 214 22.98 -4.83 9.79
C LYS A 214 22.97 -5.50 11.16
N ARG A 215 22.71 -4.77 12.22
CA ARG A 215 22.77 -5.23 13.60
C ARG A 215 21.39 -5.36 14.25
N TRP A 216 20.52 -4.38 13.98
CA TRP A 216 19.22 -4.26 14.63
C TRP A 216 18.12 -4.64 13.67
N SER A 217 17.57 -5.83 13.79
CA SER A 217 16.59 -6.40 12.86
C SER A 217 15.29 -5.61 12.71
N LYS A 218 14.96 -4.76 13.69
CA LYS A 218 13.77 -3.88 13.65
C LYS A 218 14.10 -2.44 13.26
N GLU A 219 15.37 -2.13 13.02
CA GLU A 219 15.80 -0.81 12.57
C GLU A 219 16.02 -0.82 11.05
N SER A 220 15.51 0.18 10.39
CA SER A 220 15.61 0.32 8.93
C SER A 220 15.65 1.79 8.53
N TRP A 221 16.17 2.03 7.35
CA TRP A 221 16.39 3.36 6.80
C TRP A 221 15.73 3.47 5.43
N ALA A 222 15.25 4.65 5.09
CA ALA A 222 14.85 5.01 3.73
C ALA A 222 15.89 5.96 3.16
N ASN A 223 16.80 5.43 2.37
CA ASN A 223 17.90 6.17 1.77
C ASN A 223 17.58 6.54 0.32
N ILE A 224 18.21 7.60 -0.18
CA ILE A 224 18.04 8.06 -1.57
C ILE A 224 19.24 7.63 -2.41
N GLN A 225 18.94 7.07 -3.59
CA GLN A 225 19.88 6.87 -4.69
C GLN A 225 19.49 7.72 -5.90
N ILE A 226 20.49 8.08 -6.69
CA ILE A 226 20.32 8.75 -7.97
C ILE A 226 21.10 8.02 -9.06
N LEU A 227 20.48 7.82 -10.21
CA LEU A 227 21.06 7.26 -11.43
C LEU A 227 21.18 8.36 -12.47
N ASP A 228 22.37 8.53 -13.03
CA ASP A 228 22.59 9.35 -14.21
C ASP A 228 22.37 8.51 -15.49
N LEU A 229 21.41 8.91 -16.31
CA LEU A 229 21.01 8.16 -17.51
C LEU A 229 22.01 8.25 -18.68
N SER A 230 22.96 9.18 -18.62
CA SER A 230 23.99 9.34 -19.64
C SER A 230 25.22 8.48 -19.37
N THR A 231 25.58 8.31 -18.10
CA THR A 231 26.76 7.54 -17.67
C THR A 231 26.40 6.18 -17.11
N ASN A 232 25.12 5.94 -16.83
CA ASN A 232 24.59 4.76 -16.15
C ASN A 232 25.20 4.53 -14.75
N GLN A 233 25.67 5.61 -14.12
CA GLN A 233 26.26 5.58 -12.77
C GLN A 233 25.22 5.84 -11.70
N ILE A 234 25.25 5.01 -10.65
CA ILE A 234 24.40 5.16 -9.46
C ILE A 234 25.24 5.73 -8.33
N LYS A 235 24.63 6.63 -7.60
CA LYS A 235 25.23 7.29 -6.44
C LYS A 235 24.27 7.28 -5.25
N ASP A 236 24.77 6.93 -4.07
CA ASP A 236 24.07 7.13 -2.81
C ASP A 236 24.10 8.62 -2.43
N ILE A 237 22.92 9.21 -2.32
CA ILE A 237 22.72 10.59 -1.88
C ILE A 237 22.63 10.67 -0.37
N SER A 238 22.13 9.61 0.26
CA SER A 238 21.99 9.56 1.72
C SER A 238 22.31 8.17 2.27
N THR A 239 22.73 8.13 3.55
CA THR A 239 22.99 6.91 4.30
C THR A 239 22.41 7.06 5.70
N LYS A 240 21.70 6.04 6.18
CA LYS A 240 21.04 6.04 7.50
C LYS A 240 20.12 7.24 7.71
N LYS A 241 19.24 7.49 6.73
CA LYS A 241 18.23 8.54 6.75
C LYS A 241 16.82 7.97 6.59
N MET A 242 15.83 8.82 6.83
CA MET A 242 14.42 8.53 6.64
C MET A 242 13.87 9.55 5.64
N TYR A 243 14.18 9.33 4.36
CA TYR A 243 13.77 10.19 3.25
C TYR A 243 12.80 9.44 2.33
N TYR A 244 11.61 9.98 2.18
CA TYR A 244 10.50 9.38 1.42
C TYR A 244 10.09 10.27 0.27
N HIS A 245 9.56 9.69 -0.79
CA HIS A 245 9.00 10.36 -1.96
C HIS A 245 9.95 11.43 -2.55
N PRO A 246 11.19 11.07 -2.92
CA PRO A 246 12.11 12.02 -3.48
C PRO A 246 11.65 12.49 -4.86
N SER A 247 11.76 13.79 -5.13
CA SER A 247 11.50 14.39 -6.44
C SER A 247 12.67 15.27 -6.86
N LEU A 248 13.10 15.13 -8.12
CA LEU A 248 14.15 15.92 -8.74
C LEU A 248 13.60 17.22 -9.31
N SER A 249 14.30 18.32 -9.10
CA SER A 249 14.06 19.54 -9.87
C SER A 249 14.37 19.31 -11.35
N LYS A 250 13.71 20.04 -12.25
CA LYS A 250 13.88 19.91 -13.71
C LYS A 250 15.33 20.13 -14.16
N ASN A 251 16.04 21.05 -13.51
CA ASN A 251 17.45 21.31 -13.78
C ASN A 251 18.42 20.28 -13.14
N GLY A 252 17.93 19.34 -12.32
CA GLY A 252 18.73 18.30 -11.67
C GLY A 252 19.57 18.76 -10.48
N ASN A 253 19.44 20.01 -10.02
CA ASN A 253 20.28 20.53 -8.95
C ASN A 253 19.78 20.17 -7.54
N TYR A 254 18.47 19.95 -7.39
CA TYR A 254 17.84 19.73 -6.10
C TYR A 254 17.00 18.47 -6.08
N ILE A 255 16.98 17.81 -4.93
CA ILE A 255 16.02 16.80 -4.56
C ILE A 255 15.17 17.37 -3.43
N VAL A 256 13.85 17.25 -3.52
CA VAL A 256 12.97 17.44 -2.38
C VAL A 256 12.47 16.07 -1.92
N ALA A 257 12.38 15.87 -0.61
CA ALA A 257 11.84 14.65 -0.01
C ALA A 257 11.11 14.96 1.29
N SER A 258 10.15 14.15 1.67
CA SER A 258 9.64 14.14 3.03
C SER A 258 10.61 13.40 3.95
N SER A 259 10.72 13.87 5.19
CA SER A 259 11.58 13.26 6.20
C SER A 259 10.98 13.45 7.60
N PHE A 260 11.59 12.85 8.60
CA PHE A 260 11.18 13.02 9.99
C PHE A 260 12.32 13.57 10.84
N SER A 261 11.99 14.49 11.74
CA SER A 261 12.91 14.94 12.80
C SER A 261 13.04 13.87 13.89
N LYS A 262 13.96 14.10 14.84
CA LYS A 262 14.10 13.23 16.02
C LYS A 262 12.84 13.24 16.90
N GLU A 263 12.13 14.35 16.91
CA GLU A 263 10.87 14.57 17.61
C GLU A 263 9.66 14.03 16.83
N ARG A 264 9.90 13.31 15.71
CA ARG A 264 8.91 12.72 14.80
C ARG A 264 8.05 13.72 14.04
N ASN A 265 8.44 14.99 13.96
CA ASN A 265 7.78 15.95 13.09
C ASN A 265 8.13 15.66 11.62
N SER A 266 7.13 15.69 10.75
CA SER A 266 7.36 15.59 9.30
C SER A 266 7.98 16.89 8.76
N LEU A 267 8.94 16.76 7.87
CA LEU A 267 9.72 17.87 7.32
C LEU A 267 9.78 17.77 5.80
N LEU A 268 9.60 18.90 5.13
CA LEU A 268 9.99 19.07 3.74
C LEU A 268 11.50 19.35 3.68
N THR A 269 12.26 18.40 3.14
CA THR A 269 13.74 18.48 3.12
C THR A 269 14.23 18.71 1.70
N ILE A 270 15.01 19.79 1.50
CA ILE A 270 15.63 20.13 0.22
C ILE A 270 17.10 19.75 0.27
N ILE A 271 17.54 18.95 -0.68
CA ILE A 271 18.86 18.33 -0.73
C ILE A 271 19.56 18.75 -2.03
N ASP A 272 20.84 19.08 -1.98
CA ASP A 272 21.68 19.25 -3.16
C ASP A 272 21.89 17.89 -3.83
N ALA A 273 21.44 17.73 -5.06
CA ALA A 273 21.43 16.44 -5.76
C ALA A 273 22.85 15.92 -6.06
N ARG A 274 23.83 16.82 -6.17
CA ARG A 274 25.22 16.46 -6.48
C ARG A 274 25.98 16.01 -5.23
N THR A 275 25.76 16.67 -4.09
CA THR A 275 26.58 16.45 -2.87
C THR A 275 25.85 15.63 -1.80
N GLY A 276 24.51 15.55 -1.84
CA GLY A 276 23.68 14.97 -0.77
C GLY A 276 23.56 15.90 0.45
N LYS A 277 24.12 17.12 0.41
CA LYS A 277 24.01 18.08 1.51
C LYS A 277 22.58 18.63 1.61
N VAL A 278 22.07 18.67 2.83
CA VAL A 278 20.78 19.31 3.10
C VAL A 278 20.93 20.82 3.00
N ASN A 279 20.15 21.42 2.12
CA ASN A 279 20.10 22.87 1.93
C ASN A 279 19.07 23.52 2.86
N ASP A 280 17.93 22.88 3.05
CA ASP A 280 16.86 23.41 3.91
C ASP A 280 15.98 22.28 4.49
N ARG A 281 15.36 22.56 5.63
CA ARG A 281 14.32 21.74 6.28
C ARG A 281 13.21 22.64 6.74
N VAL A 282 12.01 22.34 6.29
CA VAL A 282 10.84 23.20 6.51
C VAL A 282 9.75 22.39 7.19
N LEU A 283 9.24 22.90 8.31
CA LEU A 283 8.03 22.37 8.96
C LEU A 283 6.81 22.76 8.13
N PRO A 284 5.83 21.88 7.97
CA PRO A 284 4.56 22.24 7.34
C PRO A 284 3.80 23.25 8.19
N PRO A 285 2.85 24.00 7.61
CA PRO A 285 2.09 25.01 8.35
C PRO A 285 1.15 24.40 9.41
N ASP A 286 0.65 23.19 9.12
CA ASP A 286 -0.19 22.41 10.01
C ASP A 286 0.54 21.14 10.46
N ASN A 287 0.20 20.61 11.62
CA ASN A 287 0.75 19.34 12.06
C ASN A 287 0.22 18.21 11.16
N GLY A 288 1.12 17.40 10.62
CA GLY A 288 0.76 16.30 9.73
C GLY A 288 1.96 15.69 9.03
N ILE A 289 1.69 14.72 8.18
CA ILE A 289 2.70 13.99 7.41
C ILE A 289 2.74 14.56 5.99
N ILE A 290 3.92 15.03 5.57
CA ILE A 290 4.16 15.47 4.20
C ILE A 290 4.30 14.25 3.30
N MET A 291 3.57 14.26 2.17
CA MET A 291 3.58 13.21 1.18
C MET A 291 3.85 13.78 -0.22
N GLU A 292 4.56 13.03 -1.02
CA GLU A 292 4.72 13.20 -2.47
C GLU A 292 5.04 14.63 -2.94
N PRO A 293 6.08 15.28 -2.40
CA PRO A 293 6.45 16.61 -2.83
C PRO A 293 6.95 16.62 -4.28
N SER A 294 6.58 17.65 -5.06
CA SER A 294 6.95 17.82 -6.47
C SER A 294 7.33 19.27 -6.77
N TRP A 295 8.32 19.45 -7.64
CA TRP A 295 8.85 20.74 -8.03
C TRP A 295 8.05 21.43 -9.13
N SER A 296 7.99 22.76 -9.07
CA SER A 296 7.72 23.59 -10.26
C SER A 296 8.89 23.54 -11.24
N ASP A 297 8.65 23.84 -12.52
CA ASP A 297 9.66 23.80 -13.58
C ASP A 297 10.87 24.70 -13.31
N ASP A 298 10.65 25.86 -12.67
CA ASP A 298 11.68 26.83 -12.31
C ASP A 298 12.31 26.56 -10.93
N ALA A 299 11.93 25.50 -10.27
CA ALA A 299 12.39 25.08 -8.94
C ALA A 299 12.21 26.14 -7.84
N LYS A 300 11.22 27.03 -7.95
CA LYS A 300 10.88 27.99 -6.89
C LYS A 300 9.81 27.48 -5.95
N ASP A 301 8.85 26.72 -6.50
CA ASP A 301 7.72 26.22 -5.76
C ASP A 301 7.76 24.70 -5.63
N ILE A 302 7.21 24.20 -4.53
CA ILE A 302 7.05 22.78 -4.24
C ILE A 302 5.60 22.56 -3.85
N VAL A 303 4.88 21.74 -4.63
CA VAL A 303 3.57 21.25 -4.24
C VAL A 303 3.72 19.96 -3.45
N PHE A 304 2.91 19.76 -2.42
CA PHE A 304 2.90 18.55 -1.61
C PHE A 304 1.54 18.30 -0.97
N ILE A 305 1.31 17.07 -0.56
CA ILE A 305 0.13 16.65 0.19
C ILE A 305 0.49 16.65 1.68
N LEU A 306 -0.40 17.16 2.52
CA LEU A 306 -0.31 17.09 3.97
C LEU A 306 -1.46 16.25 4.50
N GLN A 307 -1.14 15.15 5.17
CA GLN A 307 -2.12 14.28 5.82
C GLN A 307 -2.10 14.50 7.33
N ASN A 308 -3.25 14.75 7.92
CA ASN A 308 -3.45 14.89 9.36
C ASN A 308 -4.75 14.17 9.81
N ASP A 309 -5.22 14.45 11.02
CA ASP A 309 -6.45 13.91 11.60
C ASP A 309 -7.75 14.39 10.94
N GLN A 310 -7.67 15.38 10.05
CA GLN A 310 -8.80 15.88 9.25
C GLN A 310 -8.78 15.36 7.81
N GLY A 311 -7.83 14.50 7.46
CA GLY A 311 -7.64 13.94 6.12
C GLY A 311 -6.46 14.55 5.38
N ARG A 312 -6.59 14.67 4.05
CA ARG A 312 -5.53 15.15 3.15
C ARG A 312 -5.87 16.53 2.59
N SER A 313 -4.88 17.40 2.61
CA SER A 313 -4.91 18.73 2.01
C SER A 313 -3.72 18.91 1.08
N MET A 314 -3.74 19.93 0.23
CA MET A 314 -2.64 20.21 -0.69
C MET A 314 -2.12 21.63 -0.50
N TYR A 315 -0.79 21.74 -0.44
CA TYR A 315 -0.07 22.99 -0.22
C TYR A 315 0.97 23.23 -1.30
N ILE A 316 1.23 24.50 -1.57
CA ILE A 316 2.40 24.97 -2.30
C ILE A 316 3.33 25.69 -1.32
N TYR A 317 4.62 25.33 -1.29
CA TYR A 317 5.66 26.04 -0.58
C TYR A 317 6.54 26.82 -1.56
N ASN A 318 6.59 28.15 -1.41
CA ASN A 318 7.54 28.98 -2.15
C ASN A 318 8.85 29.10 -1.37
N ARG A 319 9.93 28.49 -1.91
CA ARG A 319 11.23 28.43 -1.21
C ARG A 319 11.93 29.76 -1.08
N LEU A 320 11.71 30.70 -2.01
CA LEU A 320 12.36 32.01 -1.99
C LEU A 320 11.70 32.94 -0.97
N LYS A 321 10.38 32.95 -0.94
CA LYS A 321 9.57 33.75 0.00
C LYS A 321 9.40 33.06 1.35
N ARG A 322 9.64 31.74 1.44
CA ARG A 322 9.41 30.89 2.61
C ARG A 322 7.94 30.95 3.09
N THR A 323 7.01 30.96 2.15
CA THR A 323 5.57 31.05 2.41
C THR A 323 4.84 29.80 1.92
N PHE A 324 3.73 29.48 2.58
CA PHE A 324 2.82 28.41 2.18
C PHE A 324 1.52 28.98 1.64
N LEU A 325 0.99 28.32 0.62
CA LEU A 325 -0.34 28.54 0.08
C LEU A 325 -1.10 27.22 0.12
N LYS A 326 -2.23 27.18 0.83
CA LYS A 326 -3.14 26.03 0.79
C LYS A 326 -4.00 26.14 -0.47
N ILE A 327 -3.96 25.13 -1.33
CA ILE A 327 -4.70 25.12 -2.61
C ILE A 327 -5.88 24.16 -2.61
N LYS A 328 -5.89 23.16 -1.69
CA LYS A 328 -7.03 22.26 -1.49
C LYS A 328 -7.23 22.02 -0.01
N ASP A 329 -8.48 22.17 0.46
CA ASP A 329 -8.85 21.92 1.85
C ASP A 329 -8.80 20.45 2.23
N SER A 330 -8.69 20.21 3.54
CA SER A 330 -8.61 18.85 4.06
C SER A 330 -9.91 18.09 3.81
N SER A 331 -9.76 16.89 3.28
CA SER A 331 -10.86 15.94 3.07
C SER A 331 -10.37 14.51 3.26
N TRP A 332 -11.31 13.58 3.45
CA TRP A 332 -11.01 12.15 3.52
C TRP A 332 -10.91 11.50 2.13
N GLU A 333 -10.96 12.29 1.06
CA GLU A 333 -10.64 11.80 -0.26
C GLU A 333 -9.15 11.53 -0.39
N ASP A 334 -8.81 10.38 -0.93
CA ASP A 334 -7.44 10.05 -1.24
C ASP A 334 -6.96 10.88 -2.42
N ILE A 335 -5.98 11.73 -2.20
CA ILE A 335 -5.29 12.50 -3.23
C ILE A 335 -3.83 12.07 -3.27
N PHE A 336 -3.25 12.02 -4.49
CA PHE A 336 -1.89 11.55 -4.71
C PHE A 336 -1.20 12.29 -5.85
N ARG A 337 0.12 12.27 -5.87
CA ARG A 337 1.02 12.64 -6.98
C ARG A 337 0.71 13.99 -7.62
N PRO A 338 0.81 15.07 -6.85
CA PRO A 338 0.59 16.41 -7.39
C PRO A 338 1.72 16.80 -8.34
N VAL A 339 1.37 17.37 -9.51
CA VAL A 339 2.30 17.82 -10.55
C VAL A 339 1.86 19.18 -11.09
N PHE A 340 2.77 20.14 -11.18
CA PHE A 340 2.48 21.45 -11.77
C PHE A 340 2.22 21.37 -13.28
N TYR A 341 1.22 22.08 -13.74
CA TYR A 341 0.90 22.27 -15.15
C TYR A 341 0.38 23.69 -15.41
N ASN A 342 1.19 24.56 -15.99
CA ASN A 342 0.84 25.96 -16.18
C ASN A 342 0.29 26.59 -14.88
N ASN A 343 -0.95 27.12 -14.93
CA ASN A 343 -1.65 27.65 -13.76
C ASN A 343 -2.51 26.62 -13.02
N TYR A 344 -2.18 25.34 -13.15
CA TYR A 344 -2.89 24.23 -12.50
C TYR A 344 -1.93 23.33 -11.76
N VAL A 345 -2.48 22.56 -10.81
CA VAL A 345 -1.84 21.36 -10.27
C VAL A 345 -2.69 20.16 -10.67
N LEU A 346 -2.07 19.20 -11.35
CA LEU A 346 -2.66 17.90 -11.66
C LEU A 346 -2.47 16.97 -10.46
N PHE A 347 -3.43 16.12 -10.15
CA PHE A 347 -3.33 15.15 -9.06
C PHE A 347 -4.26 13.96 -9.30
N GLU A 348 -3.98 12.85 -8.64
CA GLU A 348 -4.88 11.69 -8.63
C GLU A 348 -5.92 11.86 -7.52
N SER A 349 -7.15 11.48 -7.82
CA SER A 349 -8.23 11.46 -6.82
C SER A 349 -9.34 10.51 -7.25
N PRO A 350 -10.04 9.87 -6.31
CA PRO A 350 -11.18 9.04 -6.63
C PRO A 350 -12.31 9.91 -7.19
N TYR A 351 -12.69 9.58 -8.41
CA TYR A 351 -13.86 10.15 -9.04
C TYR A 351 -14.88 9.05 -9.32
N LYS A 352 -16.07 9.17 -8.75
CA LYS A 352 -17.09 8.10 -8.80
C LYS A 352 -16.56 6.74 -8.33
N GLY A 353 -15.69 6.70 -7.34
CA GLY A 353 -15.08 5.47 -6.82
C GLY A 353 -14.02 4.83 -7.73
N ILE A 354 -13.45 5.60 -8.65
CA ILE A 354 -12.35 5.19 -9.53
C ILE A 354 -11.34 6.32 -9.56
N ASP A 355 -10.06 6.01 -9.31
CA ASP A 355 -9.00 7.00 -9.37
C ASP A 355 -8.84 7.53 -10.79
N ASN A 356 -8.84 8.83 -10.92
CA ASN A 356 -8.62 9.54 -12.17
C ASN A 356 -7.72 10.75 -11.92
N ILE A 357 -7.23 11.36 -12.99
CA ILE A 357 -6.41 12.56 -12.90
C ILE A 357 -7.33 13.78 -12.98
N LEU A 358 -7.23 14.63 -11.97
CA LEU A 358 -7.90 15.89 -11.82
C LEU A 358 -6.91 17.03 -11.97
N ALA A 359 -7.41 18.24 -12.18
CA ALA A 359 -6.64 19.49 -12.13
C ALA A 359 -7.33 20.49 -11.21
N ILE A 360 -6.56 21.19 -10.38
CA ILE A 360 -7.03 22.34 -9.61
C ILE A 360 -6.40 23.62 -10.19
N ASN A 361 -7.22 24.62 -10.47
CA ASN A 361 -6.77 25.94 -10.92
C ASN A 361 -6.24 26.74 -9.74
N LEU A 362 -5.07 27.34 -9.89
CA LEU A 362 -4.41 28.10 -8.83
C LEU A 362 -4.97 29.51 -8.62
N GLU A 363 -5.80 30.02 -9.53
CA GLU A 363 -6.43 31.34 -9.39
C GLU A 363 -7.76 31.29 -8.65
N ASP A 364 -8.60 30.30 -8.96
CA ASP A 364 -9.97 30.23 -8.42
C ASP A 364 -10.27 28.96 -7.62
N SER A 365 -9.26 28.07 -7.47
CA SER A 365 -9.38 26.77 -6.81
C SER A 365 -10.45 25.83 -7.40
N GLN A 366 -10.89 26.08 -8.64
CA GLN A 366 -11.85 25.20 -9.31
C GLN A 366 -11.18 23.91 -9.76
N GLU A 367 -11.85 22.78 -9.50
CA GLU A 367 -11.37 21.46 -9.87
C GLU A 367 -12.02 20.96 -11.17
N TYR A 368 -11.23 20.27 -11.98
CA TYR A 368 -11.61 19.74 -13.29
C TYR A 368 -11.22 18.28 -13.44
N LEU A 369 -12.05 17.50 -14.13
CA LEU A 369 -11.75 16.12 -14.51
C LEU A 369 -10.94 16.11 -15.82
N LEU A 370 -9.71 15.56 -15.79
CA LEU A 370 -8.83 15.43 -16.94
C LEU A 370 -8.95 14.09 -17.63
N THR A 371 -9.09 13.01 -16.85
CA THR A 371 -9.20 11.66 -17.38
C THR A 371 -10.51 11.03 -16.94
N ASN A 372 -11.04 10.15 -17.76
CA ASN A 372 -12.25 9.38 -17.46
C ASN A 372 -12.01 7.92 -17.87
N ARG A 373 -11.38 7.14 -16.96
CA ARG A 373 -10.98 5.76 -17.18
C ARG A 373 -11.77 4.82 -16.28
N LYS A 374 -12.21 3.66 -16.84
CA LYS A 374 -13.02 2.66 -16.12
C LYS A 374 -12.28 1.92 -15.02
N LEU A 375 -10.97 1.76 -15.17
CA LEU A 375 -10.12 1.07 -14.20
C LEU A 375 -9.12 2.02 -13.51
N GLY A 376 -9.10 3.29 -13.90
CA GLY A 376 -8.27 4.30 -13.27
C GLY A 376 -7.10 4.79 -14.13
N ALA A 377 -6.62 5.98 -13.76
CA ALA A 377 -5.48 6.68 -14.35
C ALA A 377 -4.54 7.13 -13.23
N TYR A 378 -3.26 6.79 -13.34
CA TYR A 378 -2.26 6.92 -12.29
C TYR A 378 -0.97 7.57 -12.81
N TYR A 379 -0.17 8.14 -11.92
CA TYR A 379 1.18 8.68 -12.19
C TYR A 379 1.17 9.73 -13.29
N PRO A 380 0.45 10.87 -13.11
CA PRO A 380 0.40 11.93 -14.11
C PRO A 380 1.78 12.53 -14.35
N ALA A 381 2.14 12.71 -15.61
CA ALA A 381 3.33 13.40 -16.04
C ALA A 381 3.06 14.17 -17.35
N LEU A 382 3.87 15.17 -17.64
CA LEU A 382 3.72 15.95 -18.87
C LEU A 382 4.80 15.55 -19.87
N LYS A 383 4.39 15.12 -21.06
CA LYS A 383 5.33 14.92 -22.17
C LYS A 383 5.81 16.25 -22.72
N ASP A 384 4.87 17.15 -22.87
CA ASP A 384 5.02 18.53 -23.34
C ASP A 384 3.83 19.37 -22.82
N SER A 385 3.75 20.64 -23.19
CA SER A 385 2.68 21.55 -22.77
C SER A 385 1.27 21.13 -23.23
N THR A 386 1.13 20.16 -24.13
CA THR A 386 -0.14 19.74 -24.74
C THR A 386 -0.46 18.27 -24.56
N THR A 387 0.45 17.50 -23.94
CA THR A 387 0.31 16.04 -23.88
C THR A 387 0.54 15.52 -22.47
N LEU A 388 -0.50 14.93 -21.90
CA LEU A 388 -0.47 14.20 -20.64
C LEU A 388 0.01 12.76 -20.88
N LEU A 389 0.91 12.28 -20.02
CA LEU A 389 1.28 10.88 -19.87
C LEU A 389 0.70 10.35 -18.54
N PHE A 390 0.28 9.11 -18.54
CA PHE A 390 -0.15 8.45 -17.31
C PHE A 390 -0.14 6.93 -17.45
N SER A 391 -0.20 6.24 -16.33
CA SER A 391 -0.40 4.79 -16.31
C SER A 391 -1.89 4.48 -16.28
N ASN A 392 -2.37 3.82 -17.33
CA ASN A 392 -3.75 3.36 -17.47
C ASN A 392 -3.84 1.92 -16.97
N TYR A 393 -4.69 1.67 -15.97
CA TYR A 393 -4.86 0.33 -15.44
C TYR A 393 -5.65 -0.57 -16.38
N THR A 394 -5.21 -1.82 -16.53
CA THR A 394 -5.86 -2.87 -17.34
C THR A 394 -5.84 -4.20 -16.60
N SER A 395 -6.52 -5.22 -17.13
CA SER A 395 -6.45 -6.59 -16.59
C SER A 395 -5.07 -7.23 -16.69
N ASN A 396 -4.17 -6.67 -17.49
CA ASN A 396 -2.79 -7.14 -17.66
C ASN A 396 -1.75 -6.24 -16.98
N GLY A 397 -2.19 -5.35 -16.08
CA GLY A 397 -1.35 -4.39 -15.38
C GLY A 397 -1.48 -2.97 -15.93
N GLU A 398 -0.61 -2.09 -15.48
CA GLU A 398 -0.60 -0.67 -15.83
C GLU A 398 0.19 -0.41 -17.11
N GLN A 399 -0.40 0.29 -18.07
CA GLN A 399 0.20 0.62 -19.36
C GLN A 399 0.38 2.13 -19.50
N ILE A 400 1.55 2.56 -19.97
CA ILE A 400 1.78 3.98 -20.26
C ILE A 400 0.96 4.38 -21.47
N VAL A 401 0.15 5.40 -21.30
CA VAL A 401 -0.64 6.00 -22.38
C VAL A 401 -0.41 7.50 -22.44
N SER A 402 -0.72 8.09 -23.59
CA SER A 402 -0.75 9.53 -23.77
C SER A 402 -2.15 10.02 -24.16
N LYS A 403 -2.47 11.23 -23.70
CA LYS A 403 -3.70 11.95 -24.01
C LYS A 403 -3.38 13.41 -24.33
N LYS A 404 -4.00 13.97 -25.37
CA LYS A 404 -3.90 15.40 -25.65
C LYS A 404 -4.67 16.21 -24.59
N ILE A 405 -4.02 17.21 -24.04
CA ILE A 405 -4.63 18.17 -23.13
C ILE A 405 -5.37 19.22 -23.95
N ASN A 406 -6.64 19.41 -23.65
CA ASN A 406 -7.44 20.51 -24.19
C ASN A 406 -8.26 21.08 -23.02
N THR A 407 -7.80 22.21 -22.49
CA THR A 407 -8.40 22.88 -21.33
C THR A 407 -9.85 23.31 -21.57
N ASP A 408 -10.22 23.66 -22.83
CA ASP A 408 -11.58 24.07 -23.18
C ASP A 408 -12.62 22.93 -23.04
N LYS A 409 -12.14 21.69 -23.05
CA LYS A 409 -12.97 20.49 -22.89
C LYS A 409 -13.03 19.96 -21.46
N TRP A 410 -12.32 20.57 -20.54
CA TRP A 410 -12.32 20.13 -19.16
C TRP A 410 -13.69 20.36 -18.52
N LYS A 411 -14.16 19.35 -17.80
CA LYS A 411 -15.45 19.43 -17.13
C LYS A 411 -15.21 19.81 -15.67
N PRO A 412 -15.73 20.95 -15.20
CA PRO A 412 -15.67 21.29 -13.78
C PRO A 412 -16.33 20.18 -12.94
N ILE A 413 -15.69 19.76 -11.88
CA ILE A 413 -16.22 18.72 -10.97
C ILE A 413 -17.60 19.09 -10.43
N SER A 414 -17.84 20.37 -10.16
CA SER A 414 -19.14 20.89 -9.70
C SER A 414 -20.29 20.65 -10.70
N LYS A 415 -19.99 20.47 -11.99
CA LYS A 415 -20.97 20.16 -13.04
C LYS A 415 -21.06 18.67 -13.37
N VAL A 416 -20.19 17.89 -12.80
CA VAL A 416 -20.20 16.43 -12.97
C VAL A 416 -20.91 15.85 -11.76
N ARG A 417 -22.00 15.10 -12.00
CA ARG A 417 -22.75 14.47 -10.92
C ARG A 417 -21.82 13.54 -10.12
N PHE A 418 -21.41 14.03 -8.97
CA PHE A 418 -20.64 13.26 -8.00
C PHE A 418 -21.63 12.46 -7.18
N ASP A 419 -21.76 11.18 -7.52
CA ASP A 419 -22.42 10.22 -6.64
C ASP A 419 -21.28 9.54 -5.86
N PRO A 420 -21.03 9.91 -4.58
CA PRO A 420 -20.02 9.24 -3.80
C PRO A 420 -20.45 7.79 -3.67
N VAL A 421 -19.82 6.91 -4.44
CA VAL A 421 -20.01 5.48 -4.26
C VAL A 421 -19.44 5.17 -2.89
N ARG A 422 -20.30 5.18 -1.91
CA ARG A 422 -20.00 4.64 -0.59
C ARG A 422 -19.91 3.12 -0.76
N PHE A 423 -18.76 2.67 -1.22
CA PHE A 423 -18.49 1.25 -1.47
C PHE A 423 -18.81 0.39 -0.26
N TYR A 424 -18.76 0.97 0.92
CA TYR A 424 -18.97 0.26 2.17
C TYR A 424 -19.69 1.14 3.18
N GLN A 425 -20.99 0.96 3.28
CA GLN A 425 -21.67 1.30 4.53
C GLN A 425 -21.36 0.18 5.53
N PRO A 426 -20.78 0.50 6.69
CA PRO A 426 -20.54 -0.53 7.69
C PRO A 426 -21.88 -1.12 8.13
N PRO A 427 -22.04 -2.46 8.19
CA PRO A 427 -23.24 -3.08 8.76
C PRO A 427 -23.36 -2.84 10.28
N TYR A 428 -22.41 -2.10 10.86
CA TYR A 428 -22.27 -1.89 12.30
C TYR A 428 -23.20 -0.83 12.89
N HIS A 429 -23.96 -0.07 12.07
CA HIS A 429 -25.00 0.82 12.59
C HIS A 429 -26.09 0.07 13.37
N GLU A 430 -26.25 -1.23 13.13
CA GLU A 430 -27.22 -2.06 13.87
C GLU A 430 -26.67 -2.61 15.20
N LEU A 431 -25.35 -2.51 15.45
CA LEU A 431 -24.72 -3.11 16.63
C LEU A 431 -24.45 -2.14 17.77
N ASN A 432 -24.77 -0.85 17.63
CA ASN A 432 -24.45 0.21 18.62
C ASN A 432 -22.98 0.17 19.12
N LEU A 433 -22.05 -0.32 18.27
CA LEU A 433 -20.65 -0.41 18.64
C LEU A 433 -19.95 0.96 18.73
N ASN A 434 -20.56 1.99 18.14
CA ASN A 434 -20.07 3.36 18.25
C ASN A 434 -20.18 3.92 19.68
N ASP A 435 -21.15 3.47 20.47
CA ASP A 435 -21.36 4.00 21.82
C ASP A 435 -20.31 3.53 22.83
N ASN A 436 -19.60 2.42 22.54
CA ASN A 436 -18.62 1.87 23.49
C ASN A 436 -17.19 2.39 23.28
N TYR A 437 -16.87 3.07 22.16
CA TYR A 437 -15.52 3.59 21.90
C TYR A 437 -15.30 5.01 22.47
N GLU A 438 -16.36 5.79 22.64
CA GLU A 438 -16.27 7.14 23.19
C GLU A 438 -16.14 7.17 24.73
N GLU A 439 -16.52 6.06 25.39
CA GLU A 439 -16.39 5.92 26.85
C GLU A 439 -15.21 5.02 27.26
N GLN A 440 -14.00 5.31 26.80
CA GLN A 440 -12.85 4.79 27.53
C GLN A 440 -12.75 5.54 28.86
N PRO A 441 -12.95 4.85 30.00
CA PRO A 441 -12.83 5.53 31.28
C PRO A 441 -11.42 6.12 31.38
N ASP A 442 -11.35 7.41 31.72
CA ASP A 442 -10.09 8.12 31.98
C ASP A 442 -9.45 7.57 33.27
N LYS A 443 -9.07 6.28 33.23
CA LYS A 443 -8.40 5.58 34.32
C LYS A 443 -6.94 5.94 34.31
N LYS A 444 -6.53 6.72 35.28
CA LYS A 444 -5.11 6.88 35.60
C LYS A 444 -4.60 5.60 36.24
N TYR A 445 -3.74 4.89 35.52
CA TYR A 445 -3.04 3.73 36.05
C TYR A 445 -1.77 4.19 36.77
N ASN A 446 -1.49 3.59 37.94
CA ASN A 446 -0.20 3.77 38.59
C ASN A 446 0.87 3.16 37.69
N VAL A 447 1.89 3.94 37.36
CA VAL A 447 3.06 3.45 36.62
C VAL A 447 4.03 2.84 37.60
N GLU A 448 4.28 1.54 37.49
CA GLU A 448 5.22 0.80 38.31
C GLU A 448 6.40 0.32 37.46
N ASN A 449 7.55 0.10 38.11
CA ASN A 449 8.69 -0.50 37.43
C ASN A 449 8.38 -1.94 37.05
N TYR A 450 8.53 -2.27 35.76
CA TYR A 450 8.29 -3.61 35.26
C TYR A 450 9.34 -4.60 35.79
N SER A 451 8.88 -5.63 36.49
CA SER A 451 9.73 -6.74 36.91
C SER A 451 9.82 -7.82 35.83
N HIS A 452 10.98 -7.96 35.21
CA HIS A 452 11.19 -8.95 34.14
C HIS A 452 11.05 -10.41 34.64
N PHE A 453 11.22 -10.67 35.92
CA PHE A 453 11.18 -12.01 36.50
C PHE A 453 9.81 -12.39 37.07
N SER A 454 9.03 -11.43 37.59
CA SER A 454 7.72 -11.74 38.19
C SER A 454 6.69 -12.22 37.18
N ASN A 455 6.83 -11.89 35.89
CA ASN A 455 5.92 -12.28 34.81
C ASN A 455 6.57 -13.24 33.81
N PHE A 456 7.61 -13.97 34.26
CA PHE A 456 8.37 -14.87 33.40
C PHE A 456 7.60 -16.15 33.06
N PHE A 457 6.80 -16.66 33.98
CA PHE A 457 6.00 -17.86 33.80
C PHE A 457 4.56 -17.49 33.39
N ASN A 458 4.37 -17.23 32.09
CA ASN A 458 3.07 -17.03 31.50
C ASN A 458 2.94 -17.97 30.31
N ILE A 459 2.63 -19.24 30.57
CA ILE A 459 2.47 -20.27 29.54
C ILE A 459 1.24 -19.92 28.71
N HIS A 460 1.45 -19.35 27.53
CA HIS A 460 0.39 -18.89 26.63
C HIS A 460 0.22 -19.78 25.39
N SER A 461 1.25 -20.55 25.03
CA SER A 461 1.21 -21.38 23.83
C SER A 461 1.53 -22.84 24.13
N ARG A 462 0.76 -23.70 23.49
CA ARG A 462 1.00 -25.14 23.41
C ARG A 462 1.00 -25.50 21.94
N TYR A 463 2.03 -26.19 21.48
CA TYR A 463 2.15 -26.53 20.08
C TYR A 463 2.44 -28.01 19.89
N ILE A 464 1.90 -28.55 18.82
CA ILE A 464 2.19 -29.89 18.32
C ILE A 464 2.73 -29.69 16.91
N PHE A 465 4.00 -29.96 16.69
CA PHE A 465 4.54 -30.07 15.35
C PHE A 465 4.41 -31.50 14.89
N ASN A 466 3.66 -31.69 13.82
CA ASN A 466 3.45 -32.99 13.22
C ASN A 466 4.40 -33.13 12.02
N ASP A 467 5.70 -33.08 12.29
CA ASP A 467 6.70 -33.52 11.31
C ASP A 467 6.64 -35.05 11.24
N MET A 468 6.56 -35.60 10.04
CA MET A 468 6.46 -37.05 9.81
C MET A 468 7.65 -37.80 10.43
N PHE A 469 8.80 -37.15 10.56
CA PHE A 469 10.04 -37.78 11.05
C PHE A 469 10.45 -37.34 12.48
N ASP A 470 9.92 -36.22 12.96
CA ASP A 470 10.25 -35.64 14.25
C ASP A 470 8.98 -34.99 14.92
N PRO A 471 7.96 -35.79 15.20
CA PRO A 471 6.79 -35.26 15.89
C PRO A 471 7.20 -34.70 17.26
N SER A 472 6.72 -33.48 17.55
CA SER A 472 7.07 -32.82 18.81
C SER A 472 5.86 -32.17 19.47
N PHE A 473 5.91 -32.12 20.79
CA PHE A 473 4.99 -31.39 21.66
C PHE A 473 5.76 -30.41 22.50
N GLY A 474 5.30 -29.16 22.55
CA GLY A 474 5.97 -28.13 23.33
C GLY A 474 5.04 -27.09 23.93
N ILE A 475 5.61 -26.36 24.89
CA ILE A 475 4.98 -25.19 25.52
C ILE A 475 5.91 -24.00 25.40
N GLN A 476 5.33 -22.81 25.38
CA GLN A 476 6.06 -21.54 25.35
C GLN A 476 5.47 -20.56 26.35
N SER A 477 6.35 -19.80 26.96
CA SER A 477 6.07 -18.74 27.91
C SER A 477 6.92 -17.53 27.56
N ASP A 478 6.30 -16.36 27.41
CA ASP A 478 6.96 -15.07 27.18
C ASP A 478 6.55 -14.10 28.28
N ASN A 479 7.45 -13.22 28.66
CA ASN A 479 7.05 -12.11 29.51
C ASN A 479 6.28 -11.05 28.67
N ILE A 480 5.53 -10.16 29.34
CA ILE A 480 4.66 -9.17 28.68
C ILE A 480 5.41 -8.27 27.68
N LEU A 481 6.66 -7.95 27.94
CA LEU A 481 7.49 -7.13 27.05
C LEU A 481 8.22 -7.92 25.96
N GLY A 482 8.09 -9.24 25.91
CA GLY A 482 8.82 -10.10 24.97
C GLY A 482 10.34 -10.04 25.13
N THR A 483 10.84 -9.66 26.32
CA THR A 483 12.29 -9.56 26.61
C THR A 483 12.86 -10.81 27.24
N ALA A 484 12.02 -11.76 27.61
CA ALA A 484 12.43 -13.08 28.09
C ALA A 484 11.42 -14.13 27.59
N SER A 485 11.93 -15.23 27.07
CA SER A 485 11.17 -16.36 26.54
C SER A 485 11.67 -17.66 27.09
N LEU A 486 10.75 -18.54 27.47
CA LEU A 486 11.03 -19.90 27.92
C LEU A 486 10.25 -20.88 27.04
N SER A 487 10.92 -21.89 26.53
CA SER A 487 10.30 -23.00 25.81
C SER A 487 10.69 -24.34 26.42
N ALA A 488 9.79 -25.29 26.37
CA ALA A 488 10.09 -26.67 26.67
C ALA A 488 9.38 -27.57 25.66
N ASP A 489 10.12 -28.51 25.09
CA ASP A 489 9.56 -29.45 24.12
C ASP A 489 10.13 -30.87 24.27
N ILE A 490 9.32 -31.83 23.83
CA ILE A 490 9.70 -33.23 23.70
C ILE A 490 9.43 -33.60 22.24
N SER A 491 10.44 -34.13 21.57
CA SER A 491 10.30 -34.69 20.21
C SER A 491 10.76 -36.14 20.16
N TYR A 492 10.22 -36.87 19.18
CA TYR A 492 10.64 -38.25 18.91
C TYR A 492 11.24 -38.33 17.53
N ASN A 493 12.56 -38.56 17.48
CA ASN A 493 13.25 -38.73 16.21
C ASN A 493 13.09 -40.19 15.73
N GLN A 494 12.27 -40.37 14.69
CA GLN A 494 11.99 -41.70 14.15
C GLN A 494 13.19 -42.36 13.45
N LYS A 495 14.14 -41.57 12.96
CA LYS A 495 15.32 -42.13 12.28
C LYS A 495 16.34 -42.70 13.25
N GLU A 496 16.42 -42.10 14.42
CA GLU A 496 17.39 -42.47 15.46
C GLU A 496 16.76 -43.29 16.61
N ASP A 497 15.42 -43.42 16.58
CA ASP A 497 14.63 -44.12 17.62
C ASP A 497 14.85 -43.56 19.02
N VAL A 498 14.92 -42.23 19.16
CA VAL A 498 15.21 -41.56 20.42
C VAL A 498 14.22 -40.43 20.73
N PHE A 499 13.93 -40.25 22.02
CA PHE A 499 13.26 -39.07 22.53
C PHE A 499 14.28 -37.99 22.83
N LYS A 500 14.04 -36.80 22.29
CA LYS A 500 14.80 -35.59 22.59
C LYS A 500 13.95 -34.69 23.49
N LYS A 501 14.55 -34.14 24.53
CA LYS A 501 13.94 -33.15 25.42
C LYS A 501 14.74 -31.87 25.28
N ARG A 502 14.06 -30.76 25.13
CA ARG A 502 14.73 -29.46 25.04
C ARG A 502 14.06 -28.46 25.98
N ILE A 503 14.89 -27.69 26.67
CA ILE A 503 14.48 -26.51 27.43
C ILE A 503 15.30 -25.35 26.87
N GLY A 504 14.62 -24.35 26.32
CA GLY A 504 15.22 -23.14 25.77
C GLY A 504 14.86 -21.92 26.61
N LEU A 505 15.85 -21.11 26.93
CA LEU A 505 15.70 -19.80 27.57
C LEU A 505 16.35 -18.75 26.67
N SER A 506 15.58 -17.71 26.29
CA SER A 506 16.12 -16.56 25.57
C SER A 506 15.92 -15.29 26.38
N TYR A 507 16.98 -14.50 26.55
CA TYR A 507 16.93 -13.22 27.23
C TYR A 507 17.39 -12.10 26.29
N LEU A 508 16.45 -11.23 25.92
CA LEU A 508 16.56 -10.25 24.86
C LEU A 508 16.74 -8.81 25.37
N LYS A 509 16.72 -8.58 26.69
CA LYS A 509 16.77 -7.23 27.26
C LYS A 509 18.06 -6.48 26.97
N TYR A 510 19.18 -7.19 26.92
CA TYR A 510 20.50 -6.63 26.72
C TYR A 510 21.13 -7.15 25.42
N TYR A 511 22.14 -6.47 24.95
CA TYR A 511 22.99 -6.97 23.89
C TYR A 511 24.34 -7.43 24.52
N PRO A 512 24.82 -8.62 24.19
CA PRO A 512 24.27 -9.63 23.27
C PRO A 512 23.01 -10.34 23.80
N ILE A 513 22.21 -10.88 22.86
CA ILE A 513 21.12 -11.79 23.21
C ILE A 513 21.72 -13.05 23.85
N VAL A 514 21.18 -13.44 24.99
CA VAL A 514 21.62 -14.67 25.67
C VAL A 514 20.59 -15.76 25.41
N ASN A 515 21.01 -16.82 24.72
CA ASN A 515 20.23 -18.03 24.52
C ASN A 515 20.88 -19.16 25.30
N PHE A 516 20.06 -19.93 25.98
CA PHE A 516 20.45 -21.10 26.73
C PHE A 516 19.56 -22.26 26.33
N ASP A 517 20.14 -23.30 25.71
CA ASP A 517 19.44 -24.50 25.27
C ASP A 517 20.07 -25.70 25.96
N LEU A 518 19.23 -26.55 26.61
CA LEU A 518 19.58 -27.80 27.25
C LEU A 518 18.87 -28.95 26.54
#